data_fa23746c8668b96995700242b8a76ee7
#
_entry.id   fa23746c8668b96995700242b8a76ee7
#
_cell.length_a   1.000
_cell.length_b   1.000
_cell.length_c   1.000
_cell.angle_alpha   90.00
_cell.angle_beta   90.00
_cell.angle_gamma   90.00
#
_symmetry.space_group_name_H-M   'P 1'
#
loop_
_entity.id
_entity.type
_entity.pdbx_description
1 polymer ?
#
loop_
_entity_poly.entity_id
_entity_poly.type
_entity_poly.pdbx_seq_one_letter_code
_entity_poly.pdbx_strand_id
1 'polypeptide(L)'
;MTSPRRFVSDFFPTSETNTTPRSTCDALLILNYHLPAATTHMWRMVTTTNIVCADGGANRLFDEMPNLVSNEFANEDDLANKKHLESIRDAYVPHAIVGDLDSVRPEVLAFYRERGSLCVDLSLDQETTDLVKAVTWLLRKNEQTRDETNASTNTKTSSEESREESSHPHTQKTRILVTGALGGRFDHEMAHLSALHTFSDTNIVLLGRTSSAQLIPVGETVVVPDVLSEG
;
A
#
# COMPACT_ATOMS: atom_id res chain seq x y z
N MET A 1 19.60 0.27 29.97
CA MET A 1 19.21 1.42 29.13
C MET A 1 19.06 0.88 27.73
N THR A 2 17.84 0.78 27.23
CA THR A 2 17.58 0.35 25.83
C THR A 2 17.91 1.52 24.92
N SER A 3 18.67 1.28 23.88
CA SER A 3 18.98 2.31 22.86
C SER A 3 17.68 2.87 22.25
N PRO A 4 17.60 4.19 21.99
CA PRO A 4 16.41 4.79 21.38
C PRO A 4 16.12 4.14 20.04
N ARG A 5 14.84 3.87 19.75
CA ARG A 5 14.42 3.35 18.46
C ARG A 5 14.57 4.46 17.42
N ARG A 6 15.37 4.21 16.39
CA ARG A 6 15.54 5.14 15.29
C ARG A 6 14.43 4.91 14.26
N PHE A 7 13.62 5.93 14.02
CA PHE A 7 12.59 5.95 12.97
C PHE A 7 13.18 6.67 11.77
N VAL A 8 13.44 5.93 10.70
CA VAL A 8 13.91 6.51 9.43
C VAL A 8 12.72 6.48 8.49
N SER A 9 12.40 7.64 7.90
CA SER A 9 11.42 7.72 6.82
C SER A 9 12.06 7.25 5.52
N ASP A 10 12.09 5.95 5.27
CA ASP A 10 12.69 5.35 4.06
C ASP A 10 11.76 5.45 2.83
N PHE A 11 10.85 6.44 2.81
CA PHE A 11 9.86 6.57 1.74
C PHE A 11 10.43 7.15 0.44
N PHE A 12 11.45 7.98 0.56
CA PHE A 12 12.06 8.64 -0.59
C PHE A 12 13.51 8.20 -0.71
N PRO A 13 13.99 7.87 -1.92
CA PRO A 13 15.38 7.51 -2.12
C PRO A 13 16.24 8.76 -1.85
N THR A 14 16.94 8.78 -0.73
CA THR A 14 18.05 9.71 -0.54
C THR A 14 19.21 9.22 -1.41
N SER A 15 19.78 10.12 -2.20
CA SER A 15 20.81 9.81 -3.20
C SER A 15 22.14 9.30 -2.64
N GLU A 16 22.29 9.06 -1.35
CA GLU A 16 23.60 8.84 -0.72
C GLU A 16 23.79 7.60 0.15
N THR A 17 22.89 6.64 0.22
CA THR A 17 23.13 5.42 1.02
C THR A 17 22.99 4.13 0.23
N ASN A 18 24.08 3.70 -0.36
CA ASN A 18 24.24 2.47 -1.14
C ASN A 18 24.37 1.18 -0.30
N THR A 19 23.96 1.12 0.98
CA THR A 19 24.30 -0.04 1.84
C THR A 19 23.23 -0.51 2.83
N THR A 20 21.99 -0.02 2.78
CA THR A 20 20.91 -0.64 3.56
C THR A 20 19.93 -1.38 2.66
N PRO A 21 19.48 -2.60 3.03
CA PRO A 21 18.45 -3.29 2.27
C PRO A 21 17.23 -2.37 2.19
N ARG A 22 16.78 -2.07 0.97
CA ARG A 22 15.58 -1.28 0.70
C ARG A 22 14.46 -1.80 1.62
N SER A 23 13.91 -0.92 2.45
CA SER A 23 12.72 -1.21 3.23
C SER A 23 11.61 -1.58 2.25
N THR A 24 11.33 -2.88 2.14
CA THR A 24 10.28 -3.38 1.26
C THR A 24 8.94 -2.99 1.86
N CYS A 25 8.07 -2.38 1.06
CA CYS A 25 6.68 -2.19 1.41
C CYS A 25 5.92 -3.47 1.04
N ASP A 26 5.15 -3.99 1.98
CA ASP A 26 4.43 -5.25 1.77
C ASP A 26 3.15 -5.05 0.95
N ALA A 27 2.53 -3.86 1.05
CA ALA A 27 1.30 -3.55 0.31
C ALA A 27 1.10 -2.05 0.05
N LEU A 28 0.35 -1.76 -1.02
CA LEU A 28 -0.14 -0.43 -1.38
C LEU A 28 -1.67 -0.46 -1.43
N LEU A 29 -2.31 0.39 -0.61
CA LEU A 29 -3.75 0.63 -0.67
C LEU A 29 -4.01 2.00 -1.30
N ILE A 30 -5.04 2.06 -2.15
CA ILE A 30 -5.47 3.27 -2.85
C ILE A 30 -6.89 3.60 -2.42
N LEU A 31 -7.07 4.74 -1.75
CA LEU A 31 -8.36 5.23 -1.30
C LEU A 31 -8.96 6.25 -2.29
N ASN A 32 -10.24 6.59 -2.09
CA ASN A 32 -11.00 7.47 -2.98
C ASN A 32 -10.71 8.96 -2.74
N TYR A 33 -9.42 9.35 -2.81
CA TYR A 33 -9.01 10.75 -2.83
C TYR A 33 -7.81 10.94 -3.78
N HIS A 34 -7.39 12.19 -3.97
CA HIS A 34 -6.33 12.52 -4.91
C HIS A 34 -5.02 11.78 -4.61
N LEU A 35 -4.44 11.21 -5.64
CA LEU A 35 -3.18 10.48 -5.53
C LEU A 35 -1.99 11.45 -5.42
N PRO A 36 -1.07 11.23 -4.48
CA PRO A 36 0.20 11.95 -4.46
C PRO A 36 1.06 11.58 -5.67
N ALA A 37 1.89 12.51 -6.15
CA ALA A 37 2.81 12.28 -7.26
C ALA A 37 3.74 11.06 -7.03
N ALA A 38 4.08 10.79 -5.78
CA ALA A 38 4.89 9.63 -5.40
C ALA A 38 4.21 8.27 -5.61
N THR A 39 2.92 8.22 -5.99
CA THR A 39 2.18 6.96 -6.17
C THR A 39 2.82 6.06 -7.21
N THR A 40 3.36 6.62 -8.31
CA THR A 40 4.09 5.88 -9.35
C THR A 40 5.32 5.17 -8.80
N HIS A 41 6.07 5.84 -7.92
CA HIS A 41 7.22 5.27 -7.23
C HIS A 41 6.79 4.16 -6.25
N MET A 42 5.76 4.41 -5.44
CA MET A 42 5.23 3.43 -4.48
C MET A 42 4.73 2.17 -5.18
N TRP A 43 4.09 2.30 -6.33
CA TRP A 43 3.64 1.17 -7.15
C TRP A 43 4.79 0.21 -7.49
N ARG A 44 5.97 0.75 -7.81
CA ARG A 44 7.18 -0.04 -8.15
C ARG A 44 7.86 -0.68 -6.94
N MET A 45 7.54 -0.22 -5.72
CA MET A 45 8.13 -0.77 -4.48
C MET A 45 7.38 -1.99 -3.95
N VAL A 46 6.18 -2.24 -4.44
CA VAL A 46 5.27 -3.29 -3.94
C VAL A 46 5.09 -4.37 -5.00
N THR A 47 4.95 -5.61 -4.57
CA THR A 47 4.56 -6.69 -5.49
C THR A 47 3.14 -6.46 -6.00
N THR A 48 2.91 -6.74 -7.27
CA THR A 48 1.59 -6.52 -7.91
C THR A 48 0.45 -7.22 -7.20
N THR A 49 0.72 -8.36 -6.54
CA THR A 49 -0.28 -9.12 -5.77
C THR A 49 -0.76 -8.43 -4.50
N ASN A 50 -0.11 -7.35 -4.07
CA ASN A 50 -0.43 -6.62 -2.85
C ASN A 50 -0.80 -5.15 -3.11
N ILE A 51 -1.23 -4.83 -4.33
CA ILE A 51 -1.78 -3.52 -4.68
C ILE A 51 -3.30 -3.62 -4.72
N VAL A 52 -3.96 -2.87 -3.86
CA VAL A 52 -5.41 -2.96 -3.63
C VAL A 52 -6.05 -1.58 -3.70
N CYS A 53 -7.15 -1.46 -4.43
CA CYS A 53 -8.02 -0.29 -4.37
C CYS A 53 -9.14 -0.54 -3.38
N ALA A 54 -9.37 0.41 -2.47
CA ALA A 54 -10.51 0.40 -1.58
C ALA A 54 -11.66 1.15 -2.25
N ASP A 55 -12.69 0.42 -2.64
CA ASP A 55 -13.91 0.90 -3.30
C ASP A 55 -13.61 1.95 -4.39
N GLY A 56 -14.13 3.17 -4.29
CA GLY A 56 -13.92 4.29 -5.22
C GLY A 56 -12.46 4.68 -5.47
N GLY A 57 -11.50 4.14 -4.73
CA GLY A 57 -10.06 4.26 -5.01
C GLY A 57 -9.68 3.74 -6.39
N ALA A 58 -10.45 2.78 -6.92
CA ALA A 58 -10.28 2.29 -8.30
C ALA A 58 -10.52 3.40 -9.35
N ASN A 59 -11.47 4.31 -9.12
CA ASN A 59 -11.71 5.44 -10.00
C ASN A 59 -10.51 6.39 -10.00
N ARG A 60 -9.91 6.63 -8.83
CA ARG A 60 -8.72 7.49 -8.71
C ARG A 60 -7.54 6.93 -9.46
N LEU A 61 -7.28 5.64 -9.32
CA LEU A 61 -6.23 4.97 -10.07
C LEU A 61 -6.46 5.09 -11.58
N PHE A 62 -7.69 4.83 -12.05
CA PHE A 62 -8.06 4.88 -13.46
C PHE A 62 -7.91 6.28 -14.07
N ASP A 63 -8.32 7.33 -13.33
CA ASP A 63 -8.36 8.70 -13.84
C ASP A 63 -7.02 9.44 -13.67
N GLU A 64 -6.35 9.26 -12.52
CA GLU A 64 -5.21 10.09 -12.14
C GLU A 64 -3.86 9.47 -12.49
N MET A 65 -3.71 8.13 -12.46
CA MET A 65 -2.44 7.47 -12.74
C MET A 65 -1.89 7.80 -14.14
N PRO A 66 -2.70 7.82 -15.21
CA PRO A 66 -2.20 8.21 -16.53
C PRO A 66 -1.57 9.59 -16.55
N ASN A 67 -2.16 10.56 -15.83
CA ASN A 67 -1.63 11.93 -15.76
C ASN A 67 -0.33 11.99 -14.94
N LEU A 68 -0.24 11.23 -13.84
CA LEU A 68 0.97 11.16 -13.01
C LEU A 68 2.16 10.60 -13.80
N VAL A 69 1.91 9.58 -14.63
CA VAL A 69 2.93 8.97 -15.49
C VAL A 69 3.28 9.86 -16.68
N SER A 70 2.26 10.48 -17.34
CA SER A 70 2.49 11.33 -18.52
C SER A 70 3.21 12.62 -18.19
N ASN A 71 3.06 13.18 -17.01
CA ASN A 71 3.82 14.35 -16.55
C ASN A 71 5.33 14.06 -16.45
N GLU A 72 5.73 12.78 -16.36
CA GLU A 72 7.13 12.36 -16.48
C GLU A 72 7.62 12.37 -17.95
N PHE A 73 6.71 12.42 -18.97
CA PHE A 73 7.02 12.19 -20.41
C PHE A 73 6.26 13.08 -21.40
N ALA A 74 5.95 14.34 -21.07
CA ALA A 74 5.10 15.21 -21.89
C ALA A 74 5.60 15.42 -23.34
N ASN A 75 4.85 14.88 -24.33
CA ASN A 75 4.86 15.30 -25.73
C ASN A 75 3.43 15.23 -26.29
N GLU A 76 3.01 16.31 -26.99
CA GLU A 76 1.64 16.57 -27.42
C GLU A 76 1.32 15.96 -28.80
N ASP A 77 0.47 14.89 -28.81
CA ASP A 77 -0.27 14.46 -30.01
C ASP A 77 -1.56 13.74 -29.58
N ASP A 78 -2.75 14.28 -29.89
CA ASP A 78 -4.03 13.89 -29.31
C ASP A 78 -4.45 12.42 -29.53
N LEU A 79 -4.17 11.81 -30.67
CA LEU A 79 -4.55 10.42 -30.96
C LEU A 79 -3.55 9.40 -30.43
N ALA A 80 -2.27 9.76 -30.46
CA ALA A 80 -1.19 9.03 -29.81
C ALA A 80 -1.37 9.08 -28.28
N ASN A 81 -1.86 10.20 -27.74
CA ASN A 81 -2.14 10.40 -26.34
C ASN A 81 -3.24 9.47 -25.81
N LYS A 82 -4.35 9.25 -26.54
CA LYS A 82 -5.41 8.32 -26.10
C LYS A 82 -4.92 6.88 -26.02
N LYS A 83 -4.19 6.40 -27.01
CA LYS A 83 -3.58 5.06 -26.97
C LYS A 83 -2.54 4.93 -25.87
N HIS A 84 -1.78 6.00 -25.63
CA HIS A 84 -0.81 6.06 -24.56
C HIS A 84 -1.48 5.99 -23.17
N LEU A 85 -2.58 6.73 -22.96
CA LEU A 85 -3.34 6.68 -21.70
C LEU A 85 -3.95 5.29 -21.46
N GLU A 86 -4.47 4.61 -22.50
CA GLU A 86 -4.95 3.23 -22.39
C GLU A 86 -3.81 2.26 -22.03
N SER A 87 -2.64 2.40 -22.66
CA SER A 87 -1.46 1.60 -22.35
C SER A 87 -0.99 1.78 -20.92
N ILE A 88 -1.06 3.01 -20.37
CA ILE A 88 -0.74 3.25 -18.96
C ILE A 88 -1.77 2.56 -18.06
N ARG A 89 -3.07 2.68 -18.34
CA ARG A 89 -4.11 1.98 -17.56
C ARG A 89 -3.91 0.47 -17.57
N ASP A 90 -3.50 -0.11 -18.68
CA ASP A 90 -3.19 -1.54 -18.81
C ASP A 90 -1.95 -1.95 -17.96
N ALA A 91 -1.01 -1.05 -17.77
CA ALA A 91 0.18 -1.29 -16.94
C ALA A 91 -0.07 -1.14 -15.42
N TYR A 92 -1.13 -0.40 -15.05
CA TYR A 92 -1.45 -0.10 -13.66
C TYR A 92 -2.77 -0.75 -13.23
N VAL A 93 -2.81 -2.09 -13.26
CA VAL A 93 -3.97 -2.90 -12.86
C VAL A 93 -3.77 -3.35 -11.41
N PRO A 94 -4.68 -3.00 -10.47
CA PRO A 94 -4.58 -3.44 -9.09
C PRO A 94 -4.88 -4.94 -8.98
N HIS A 95 -4.33 -5.60 -7.98
CA HIS A 95 -4.64 -7.00 -7.71
C HIS A 95 -6.10 -7.21 -7.33
N ALA A 96 -6.63 -6.30 -6.51
CA ALA A 96 -8.01 -6.37 -6.06
C ALA A 96 -8.65 -4.99 -5.90
N ILE A 97 -9.98 -4.96 -6.03
CA ILE A 97 -10.85 -3.86 -5.64
C ILE A 97 -11.74 -4.41 -4.52
N VAL A 98 -11.65 -3.83 -3.32
CA VAL A 98 -12.25 -4.34 -2.09
C VAL A 98 -13.11 -3.27 -1.46
N GLY A 99 -14.37 -3.55 -1.16
CA GLY A 99 -15.30 -2.61 -0.52
C GLY A 99 -16.75 -2.93 -0.83
N ASP A 100 -17.64 -1.96 -0.68
CA ASP A 100 -19.07 -2.12 -1.01
C ASP A 100 -19.30 -2.09 -2.53
N LEU A 101 -18.32 -1.60 -3.29
CA LEU A 101 -18.32 -1.46 -4.75
C LEU A 101 -19.40 -0.50 -5.28
N ASP A 102 -20.01 0.29 -4.42
CA ASP A 102 -21.07 1.25 -4.76
C ASP A 102 -20.52 2.59 -5.27
N SER A 103 -19.31 2.95 -4.87
CA SER A 103 -18.63 4.16 -5.33
C SER A 103 -17.77 3.92 -6.59
N VAL A 104 -17.55 2.66 -6.99
CA VAL A 104 -16.80 2.35 -8.21
C VAL A 104 -17.70 2.51 -9.44
N ARG A 105 -17.27 3.32 -10.41
CA ARG A 105 -18.00 3.44 -11.67
C ARG A 105 -18.05 2.10 -12.41
N PRO A 106 -19.22 1.71 -12.98
CA PRO A 106 -19.39 0.41 -13.63
C PRO A 106 -18.36 0.14 -14.74
N GLU A 107 -18.01 1.16 -15.54
CA GLU A 107 -17.03 1.04 -16.61
C GLU A 107 -15.59 0.83 -16.08
N VAL A 108 -15.25 1.41 -14.92
CA VAL A 108 -13.95 1.22 -14.26
C VAL A 108 -13.86 -0.17 -13.66
N LEU A 109 -14.92 -0.62 -13.01
CA LEU A 109 -15.00 -1.96 -12.44
C LEU A 109 -14.90 -3.05 -13.54
N ALA A 110 -15.61 -2.86 -14.66
CA ALA A 110 -15.53 -3.76 -15.80
C ALA A 110 -14.12 -3.80 -16.38
N PHE A 111 -13.50 -2.62 -16.58
CA PHE A 111 -12.13 -2.49 -17.11
C PHE A 111 -11.11 -3.30 -16.29
N TYR A 112 -11.10 -3.15 -14.98
CA TYR A 112 -10.16 -3.86 -14.13
C TYR A 112 -10.48 -5.34 -13.97
N ARG A 113 -11.76 -5.72 -13.93
CA ARG A 113 -12.20 -7.12 -13.89
C ARG A 113 -11.76 -7.90 -15.13
N GLU A 114 -11.90 -7.31 -16.32
CA GLU A 114 -11.46 -7.90 -17.59
C GLU A 114 -9.93 -8.12 -17.63
N ARG A 115 -9.17 -7.35 -16.84
CA ARG A 115 -7.72 -7.45 -16.72
C ARG A 115 -7.25 -8.30 -15.55
N GLY A 116 -8.17 -9.01 -14.91
CA GLY A 116 -7.86 -9.99 -13.87
C GLY A 116 -7.86 -9.47 -12.44
N SER A 117 -8.27 -8.21 -12.19
CA SER A 117 -8.46 -7.72 -10.82
C SER A 117 -9.57 -8.50 -10.12
N LEU A 118 -9.33 -8.90 -8.89
CA LEU A 118 -10.35 -9.47 -8.01
C LEU A 118 -11.32 -8.37 -7.56
N CYS A 119 -12.63 -8.62 -7.67
CA CYS A 119 -13.64 -7.71 -7.15
C CYS A 119 -14.25 -8.36 -5.90
N VAL A 120 -13.96 -7.81 -4.73
CA VAL A 120 -14.36 -8.35 -3.43
C VAL A 120 -15.45 -7.47 -2.85
N ASP A 121 -16.68 -7.95 -2.95
CA ASP A 121 -17.86 -7.28 -2.41
C ASP A 121 -17.99 -7.55 -0.90
N LEU A 122 -17.89 -6.49 -0.11
CA LEU A 122 -18.04 -6.48 1.33
C LEU A 122 -19.22 -5.61 1.78
N SER A 123 -20.22 -5.43 0.93
CA SER A 123 -21.41 -4.60 1.18
C SER A 123 -22.25 -5.06 2.38
N LEU A 124 -22.09 -6.30 2.84
CA LEU A 124 -22.73 -6.80 4.06
C LEU A 124 -22.15 -6.18 5.34
N ASP A 125 -20.91 -5.70 5.31
CA ASP A 125 -20.29 -4.98 6.43
C ASP A 125 -20.53 -3.48 6.26
N GLN A 126 -21.55 -2.96 6.96
CA GLN A 126 -21.89 -1.53 6.96
C GLN A 126 -21.29 -0.79 8.17
N GLU A 127 -20.58 -1.50 9.06
CA GLU A 127 -20.05 -0.94 10.30
C GLU A 127 -18.63 -0.40 10.14
N THR A 128 -17.87 -0.89 9.14
CA THR A 128 -16.47 -0.53 8.94
C THR A 128 -16.25 0.31 7.70
N THR A 129 -15.19 1.13 7.74
CA THR A 129 -14.79 1.98 6.59
C THR A 129 -14.08 1.16 5.52
N ASP A 130 -14.01 1.69 4.29
CA ASP A 130 -13.31 1.05 3.17
C ASP A 130 -11.85 0.76 3.48
N LEU A 131 -11.17 1.66 4.20
CA LEU A 131 -9.80 1.42 4.67
C LEU A 131 -9.74 0.19 5.58
N VAL A 132 -10.62 0.09 6.58
CA VAL A 132 -10.65 -1.03 7.53
C VAL A 132 -10.96 -2.34 6.80
N LYS A 133 -11.94 -2.34 5.88
CA LYS A 133 -12.28 -3.49 5.03
C LYS A 133 -11.08 -3.96 4.21
N ALA A 134 -10.41 -3.04 3.51
CA ALA A 134 -9.29 -3.35 2.63
C ALA A 134 -8.06 -3.86 3.41
N VAL A 135 -7.71 -3.23 4.54
CA VAL A 135 -6.61 -3.69 5.41
C VAL A 135 -6.90 -5.08 5.98
N THR A 136 -8.11 -5.29 6.50
CA THR A 136 -8.52 -6.59 7.06
C THR A 136 -8.46 -7.70 6.02
N TRP A 137 -8.96 -7.44 4.81
CA TRP A 137 -8.91 -8.38 3.71
C TRP A 137 -7.46 -8.73 3.33
N LEU A 138 -6.60 -7.72 3.20
CA LEU A 138 -5.20 -7.88 2.85
C LEU A 138 -4.43 -8.72 3.89
N LEU A 139 -4.62 -8.43 5.18
CA LEU A 139 -3.98 -9.17 6.25
C LEU A 139 -4.39 -10.64 6.26
N ARG A 140 -5.69 -10.94 6.12
CA ARG A 140 -6.19 -12.32 6.02
C ARG A 140 -5.62 -13.07 4.81
N LYS A 141 -5.57 -12.41 3.64
CA LYS A 141 -4.95 -12.98 2.44
C LYS A 141 -3.49 -13.36 2.68
N ASN A 142 -2.73 -12.47 3.32
CA ASN A 142 -1.31 -12.69 3.59
C ASN A 142 -1.08 -13.84 4.60
N GLU A 143 -1.95 -14.00 5.58
CA GLU A 143 -1.93 -15.14 6.52
C GLU A 143 -2.16 -16.46 5.78
N GLN A 144 -3.20 -16.55 4.94
CA GLN A 144 -3.49 -17.75 4.15
C GLN A 144 -2.31 -18.16 3.26
N THR A 145 -1.67 -17.20 2.58
CA THR A 145 -0.52 -17.46 1.72
C THR A 145 0.69 -17.99 2.53
N ARG A 146 0.90 -17.51 3.76
CA ARG A 146 1.96 -17.99 4.65
C ARG A 146 1.71 -19.42 5.10
N ASP A 147 0.48 -19.77 5.45
CA ASP A 147 0.11 -21.12 5.88
C ASP A 147 0.27 -22.15 4.76
N GLU A 148 -0.11 -21.82 3.53
CA GLU A 148 0.08 -22.65 2.36
C GLU A 148 1.56 -22.90 2.05
N THR A 149 2.42 -21.87 2.21
CA THR A 149 3.87 -21.99 1.99
C THR A 149 4.51 -22.87 3.05
N ASN A 150 4.12 -22.74 4.31
CA ASN A 150 4.63 -23.55 5.42
C ASN A 150 4.17 -25.00 5.33
N ALA A 151 2.94 -25.27 4.86
CA ALA A 151 2.45 -26.63 4.64
C ALA A 151 3.21 -27.36 3.52
N SER A 152 3.65 -26.63 2.49
CA SER A 152 4.42 -27.19 1.37
C SER A 152 5.88 -27.51 1.70
N THR A 153 6.45 -26.88 2.74
CA THR A 153 7.87 -27.07 3.16
C THR A 153 8.05 -28.24 4.13
N ASN A 154 7.00 -28.65 4.83
CA ASN A 154 7.09 -29.73 5.84
C ASN A 154 7.10 -31.16 5.27
N THR A 155 7.22 -31.35 3.96
CA THR A 155 7.22 -32.70 3.33
C THR A 155 8.62 -33.24 3.02
N LYS A 156 9.71 -32.58 3.40
CA LYS A 156 11.07 -33.14 3.22
C LYS A 156 11.98 -32.79 4.39
N THR A 157 12.49 -33.85 5.01
CA THR A 157 13.62 -34.03 5.90
C THR A 157 13.33 -34.11 7.40
N SER A 158 13.21 -35.37 7.83
CA SER A 158 13.62 -35.85 9.15
C SER A 158 15.14 -35.90 9.20
N SER A 159 15.79 -35.04 9.95
CA SER A 159 17.08 -35.26 10.58
C SER A 159 17.19 -34.36 11.79
N GLU A 160 17.28 -35.02 12.95
CA GLU A 160 17.59 -34.42 14.25
C GLU A 160 18.97 -33.78 14.19
N GLU A 161 19.10 -32.54 14.67
CA GLU A 161 20.26 -32.13 15.48
C GLU A 161 20.11 -30.71 16.03
N SER A 162 20.35 -30.65 17.35
CA SER A 162 20.84 -29.52 18.18
C SER A 162 20.01 -28.23 18.25
N ARG A 163 19.34 -28.11 19.41
CA ARG A 163 18.86 -26.87 20.03
C ARG A 163 20.05 -25.94 20.31
N GLU A 164 20.12 -24.82 19.63
CA GLU A 164 20.72 -23.60 20.17
C GLU A 164 19.60 -22.57 20.37
N GLU A 165 19.44 -22.14 21.60
CA GLU A 165 18.63 -20.97 21.99
C GLU A 165 19.24 -19.74 21.34
N SER A 166 18.64 -19.26 20.27
CA SER A 166 18.97 -17.94 19.72
C SER A 166 17.70 -17.15 19.41
N SER A 167 17.55 -16.07 20.19
CA SER A 167 16.85 -14.82 19.86
C SER A 167 15.47 -14.98 19.21
N HIS A 168 14.46 -14.47 19.91
CA HIS A 168 13.12 -14.23 19.40
C HIS A 168 13.20 -13.67 17.98
N PRO A 169 12.58 -14.30 16.96
CA PRO A 169 12.48 -13.70 15.66
C PRO A 169 11.71 -12.39 15.81
N HIS A 170 12.34 -11.27 15.54
CA HIS A 170 11.65 -10.01 15.31
C HIS A 170 10.72 -10.24 14.14
N THR A 171 9.46 -10.56 14.42
CA THR A 171 8.43 -10.65 13.40
C THR A 171 8.31 -9.25 12.80
N GLN A 172 8.90 -9.08 11.63
CA GLN A 172 8.86 -7.79 10.93
C GLN A 172 7.39 -7.48 10.67
N LYS A 173 6.90 -6.37 11.24
CA LYS A 173 5.51 -5.94 11.07
C LYS A 173 5.26 -5.68 9.58
N THR A 174 4.13 -6.16 9.07
CA THR A 174 3.66 -5.86 7.71
C THR A 174 3.57 -4.35 7.53
N ARG A 175 4.19 -3.83 6.47
CA ARG A 175 4.19 -2.39 6.15
C ARG A 175 3.22 -2.12 5.01
N ILE A 176 2.22 -1.27 5.26
CA ILE A 176 1.17 -0.90 4.32
C ILE A 176 1.23 0.60 4.05
N LEU A 177 1.43 0.98 2.79
CA LEU A 177 1.27 2.37 2.34
C LEU A 177 -0.16 2.59 1.89
N VAL A 178 -0.77 3.68 2.35
CA VAL A 178 -2.16 4.03 2.02
C VAL A 178 -2.19 5.40 1.36
N THR A 179 -2.41 5.44 0.06
CA THR A 179 -2.50 6.68 -0.72
C THR A 179 -3.94 7.19 -0.79
N GLY A 180 -4.11 8.52 -0.91
CA GLY A 180 -5.43 9.14 -0.91
C GLY A 180 -6.11 9.12 0.46
N ALA A 181 -5.32 9.01 1.54
CA ALA A 181 -5.84 8.87 2.89
C ALA A 181 -6.08 10.22 3.61
N LEU A 182 -5.38 11.27 3.19
CA LEU A 182 -5.40 12.59 3.85
C LEU A 182 -5.68 13.69 2.82
N GLY A 183 -6.36 14.77 3.25
CA GLY A 183 -6.67 15.93 2.44
C GLY A 183 -8.10 15.96 1.89
N GLY A 184 -8.93 14.98 2.25
CA GLY A 184 -10.31 14.85 1.79
C GLY A 184 -11.35 15.37 2.80
N ARG A 185 -12.42 14.61 2.96
CA ARG A 185 -13.44 14.86 3.98
C ARG A 185 -12.85 14.65 5.36
N PHE A 186 -13.08 15.58 6.27
CA PHE A 186 -12.54 15.54 7.63
C PHE A 186 -12.99 14.30 8.42
N ASP A 187 -14.26 13.88 8.25
CA ASP A 187 -14.79 12.67 8.90
C ASP A 187 -14.07 11.39 8.44
N HIS A 188 -13.72 11.30 7.15
CA HIS A 188 -12.91 10.20 6.62
C HIS A 188 -11.48 10.24 7.16
N GLU A 189 -10.86 11.42 7.22
CA GLU A 189 -9.52 11.55 7.79
C GLU A 189 -9.47 11.09 9.25
N MET A 190 -10.46 11.49 10.05
CA MET A 190 -10.57 11.06 11.45
C MET A 190 -10.74 9.55 11.57
N ALA A 191 -11.54 8.94 10.69
CA ALA A 191 -11.70 7.49 10.64
C ALA A 191 -10.39 6.79 10.23
N HIS A 192 -9.66 7.33 9.25
CA HIS A 192 -8.36 6.80 8.83
C HIS A 192 -7.31 6.89 9.95
N LEU A 193 -7.25 8.02 10.68
CA LEU A 193 -6.37 8.16 11.84
C LEU A 193 -6.74 7.18 12.95
N SER A 194 -8.04 6.96 13.19
CA SER A 194 -8.52 5.95 14.15
C SER A 194 -8.10 4.53 13.74
N ALA A 195 -8.10 4.23 12.44
CA ALA A 195 -7.67 2.92 11.94
C ALA A 195 -6.21 2.61 12.25
N LEU A 196 -5.32 3.62 12.38
CA LEU A 196 -3.94 3.40 12.83
C LEU A 196 -3.87 2.77 14.22
N HIS A 197 -4.78 3.13 15.12
CA HIS A 197 -4.86 2.53 16.45
C HIS A 197 -5.48 1.13 16.41
N THR A 198 -6.49 0.91 15.57
CA THR A 198 -7.12 -0.40 15.37
C THR A 198 -6.09 -1.43 14.89
N PHE A 199 -5.19 -1.02 14.00
CA PHE A 199 -4.14 -1.88 13.44
C PHE A 199 -2.75 -1.56 14.01
N SER A 200 -2.64 -1.31 15.31
CA SER A 200 -1.39 -0.91 15.99
C SER A 200 -0.25 -1.94 15.84
N ASP A 201 -0.59 -3.20 15.55
CA ASP A 201 0.38 -4.26 15.27
C ASP A 201 0.85 -4.30 13.81
N THR A 202 0.27 -3.45 12.96
CA THR A 202 0.62 -3.29 11.54
C THR A 202 1.29 -1.93 11.36
N ASN A 203 2.29 -1.85 10.49
CA ASN A 203 2.95 -0.59 10.18
C ASN A 203 2.22 0.09 9.03
N ILE A 204 1.15 0.84 9.33
CA ILE A 204 0.38 1.59 8.33
C ILE A 204 0.88 3.02 8.26
N VAL A 205 1.07 3.51 7.03
CA VAL A 205 1.40 4.89 6.75
C VAL A 205 0.35 5.49 5.83
N LEU A 206 -0.38 6.47 6.36
CA LEU A 206 -1.37 7.25 5.61
C LEU A 206 -0.67 8.37 4.84
N LEU A 207 -0.97 8.50 3.56
CA LEU A 207 -0.34 9.46 2.66
C LEU A 207 -1.40 10.34 1.99
N GLY A 208 -1.21 11.63 2.09
CA GLY A 208 -1.88 12.66 1.32
C GLY A 208 -0.94 13.26 0.28
N ARG A 209 -1.36 14.35 -0.37
CA ARG A 209 -0.53 15.02 -1.39
C ARG A 209 0.73 15.66 -0.80
N THR A 210 0.65 16.20 0.41
CA THR A 210 1.70 16.98 1.07
C THR A 210 1.91 16.59 2.53
N SER A 211 1.23 15.54 3.00
CA SER A 211 1.25 15.15 4.41
C SER A 211 1.27 13.63 4.55
N SER A 212 1.77 13.16 5.67
CA SER A 212 1.71 11.77 6.06
C SER A 212 1.36 11.63 7.53
N ALA A 213 0.74 10.50 7.91
CA ALA A 213 0.47 10.17 9.29
C ALA A 213 0.79 8.68 9.54
N GLN A 214 1.39 8.43 10.70
CA GLN A 214 1.78 7.09 11.12
C GLN A 214 1.74 7.00 12.64
N LEU A 215 1.40 5.81 13.16
CA LEU A 215 1.47 5.54 14.59
C LEU A 215 2.92 5.31 15.01
N ILE A 216 3.41 6.11 15.96
CA ILE A 216 4.71 5.92 16.57
C ILE A 216 4.54 5.07 17.84
N PRO A 217 5.33 3.99 18.02
CA PRO A 217 5.23 3.16 19.22
C PRO A 217 5.61 3.94 20.47
N VAL A 218 5.02 3.56 21.61
CA VAL A 218 5.34 4.14 22.91
C VAL A 218 6.81 3.90 23.25
N GLY A 219 7.51 4.94 23.71
CA GLY A 219 8.92 4.92 24.09
C GLY A 219 9.72 6.07 23.50
N GLU A 220 11.03 6.04 23.72
CA GLU A 220 11.93 7.01 23.10
C GLU A 220 12.10 6.69 21.60
N THR A 221 11.76 7.64 20.76
CA THR A 221 11.82 7.50 19.30
C THR A 221 12.55 8.69 18.68
N VAL A 222 13.51 8.42 17.82
CA VAL A 222 14.20 9.46 17.04
C VAL A 222 13.58 9.47 15.65
N VAL A 223 12.93 10.58 15.31
CA VAL A 223 12.43 10.82 13.94
C VAL A 223 13.52 11.52 13.15
N VAL A 224 13.97 10.87 12.08
CA VAL A 224 14.93 11.47 11.15
C VAL A 224 14.14 11.95 9.94
N PRO A 225 13.92 13.27 9.77
CA PRO A 225 13.24 13.78 8.59
C PRO A 225 14.11 13.55 7.36
N ASP A 226 13.48 13.24 6.23
CA ASP A 226 14.14 13.29 4.94
C ASP A 226 14.49 14.74 4.67
N VAL A 227 15.77 15.04 4.50
CA VAL A 227 16.22 16.33 4.01
C VAL A 227 15.94 16.32 2.52
N LEU A 228 14.81 16.91 2.11
CA LEU A 228 14.61 17.24 0.71
C LEU A 228 15.72 18.22 0.37
N SER A 229 16.70 17.79 -0.41
CA SER A 229 17.67 18.69 -1.00
C SER A 229 16.88 19.66 -1.87
N GLU A 230 16.74 20.91 -1.43
CA GLU A 230 16.30 22.00 -2.28
C GLU A 230 17.28 22.08 -3.46
N GLY A 231 16.78 21.68 -4.63
CA GLY A 231 17.46 21.76 -5.91
C GLY A 231 16.72 22.75 -6.81
#